data_13a14c971cd0af42963eb01af7c83101
#
_entry.id   13a14c971cd0af42963eb01af7c83101
#
_cell.length_a   1.000
_cell.length_b   1.000
_cell.length_c   1.000
_cell.angle_alpha   90.00
_cell.angle_beta   90.00
_cell.angle_gamma   90.00
#
_symmetry.space_group_name_H-M   'P 1'
#
loop_
_entity.id
_entity.type
_entity.pdbx_description
1 polymer ?
#
loop_
_entity_poly.entity_id
_entity_poly.type
_entity_poly.pdbx_seq_one_letter_code
_entity_poly.pdbx_strand_id
1 'polypeptide(L)'
;MTADTLRIAGAQMAPVWLDRNATLAKVISTIHAAADDGVQLLAFPEAFVPGYPWWIEWTDGARFDEAVQKTLHAHYLDQAVQIEAGHLGDVCAAVRDRKITVVLGIIERPLDRGGHSVYASLVTIDMEGAIVNVHRKLMPTYEERLSWASGDGHGLRTCRVGAFTLGALNCWENWMPLARASLYGQGEDLHVAIWPGSVRNTEDITRFMAREGRSYVMSVSGLLRRDQVPEQTPHFELLQRVLPEVMGEGGTCIAGPDARWIVAPVAHEERIVVADIAHRRVREERQNFDAMGHYGRPDVLQLEVNRERQRGVRFRD
;
A
#
# COMPACT_ATOMS: atom_id res chain seq x y z
N MET A 1 12.59 -10.47 -22.13
CA MET A 1 12.28 -11.32 -20.94
C MET A 1 11.47 -12.52 -21.40
N THR A 2 11.67 -13.69 -20.80
CA THR A 2 10.82 -14.86 -21.05
C THR A 2 9.42 -14.61 -20.48
N ALA A 3 8.39 -15.28 -20.98
CA ALA A 3 7.01 -15.12 -20.48
C ALA A 3 6.84 -15.41 -18.97
N ASP A 4 7.87 -15.97 -18.33
CA ASP A 4 7.90 -16.44 -16.94
C ASP A 4 8.64 -15.44 -15.99
N THR A 5 9.13 -14.31 -16.48
CA THR A 5 9.86 -13.30 -15.70
C THR A 5 9.09 -11.98 -15.62
N LEU A 6 9.27 -11.26 -14.50
CA LEU A 6 8.67 -9.95 -14.26
C LEU A 6 9.70 -9.03 -13.61
N ARG A 7 9.81 -7.78 -14.09
CA ARG A 7 10.61 -6.73 -13.45
C ARG A 7 9.71 -5.89 -12.56
N ILE A 8 9.98 -5.94 -11.26
CA ILE A 8 9.17 -5.26 -10.23
C ILE A 8 9.96 -4.16 -9.55
N ALA A 9 9.27 -3.15 -9.03
CA ALA A 9 9.90 -2.06 -8.30
C ALA A 9 9.05 -1.53 -7.16
N GLY A 10 9.73 -1.17 -6.06
CA GLY A 10 9.18 -0.40 -4.94
C GLY A 10 9.72 1.04 -4.95
N ALA A 11 8.84 2.02 -4.96
CA ALA A 11 9.18 3.43 -4.92
C ALA A 11 9.39 3.89 -3.47
N GLN A 12 10.62 3.76 -2.96
CA GLN A 12 10.95 4.33 -1.64
C GLN A 12 11.20 5.83 -1.77
N MET A 13 10.22 6.62 -1.38
CA MET A 13 10.30 8.08 -1.50
C MET A 13 9.36 8.80 -0.53
N ALA A 14 9.59 10.10 -0.32
CA ALA A 14 8.68 10.96 0.40
C ALA A 14 7.56 11.46 -0.53
N PRO A 15 6.32 11.59 -0.05
CA PRO A 15 5.30 12.39 -0.73
C PRO A 15 5.65 13.89 -0.66
N VAL A 16 4.98 14.72 -1.43
CA VAL A 16 4.83 16.13 -1.07
C VAL A 16 3.75 16.19 0.01
N TRP A 17 4.18 16.13 1.26
CA TRP A 17 3.33 15.77 2.39
C TRP A 17 2.13 16.71 2.55
N LEU A 18 0.93 16.10 2.62
CA LEU A 18 -0.38 16.73 2.69
C LEU A 18 -0.71 17.66 1.49
N ASP A 19 -0.09 17.40 0.33
CA ASP A 19 -0.46 17.98 -0.96
C ASP A 19 -0.75 16.88 -1.97
N ARG A 20 -2.04 16.61 -2.23
CA ARG A 20 -2.48 15.59 -3.18
C ARG A 20 -1.94 15.83 -4.59
N ASN A 21 -2.09 17.04 -5.08
CA ASN A 21 -1.80 17.31 -6.49
C ASN A 21 -0.29 17.23 -6.79
N ALA A 22 0.52 17.80 -5.91
CA ALA A 22 1.97 17.71 -6.03
C ALA A 22 2.47 16.26 -5.86
N THR A 23 1.87 15.48 -4.95
CA THR A 23 2.20 14.06 -4.79
C THR A 23 1.79 13.25 -6.00
N LEU A 24 0.60 13.48 -6.60
CA LEU A 24 0.17 12.80 -7.82
C LEU A 24 1.11 13.12 -9.01
N ALA A 25 1.59 14.35 -9.13
CA ALA A 25 2.61 14.69 -10.13
C ALA A 25 3.91 13.90 -9.93
N LYS A 26 4.34 13.72 -8.66
CA LYS A 26 5.49 12.87 -8.31
C LYS A 26 5.23 11.40 -8.66
N VAL A 27 4.02 10.87 -8.39
CA VAL A 27 3.62 9.51 -8.80
C VAL A 27 3.76 9.33 -10.32
N ILE A 28 3.23 10.26 -11.11
CA ILE A 28 3.27 10.20 -12.57
C ILE A 28 4.71 10.21 -13.09
N SER A 29 5.56 11.12 -12.58
CA SER A 29 6.98 11.18 -12.98
C SER A 29 7.73 9.88 -12.62
N THR A 30 7.41 9.28 -11.47
CA THR A 30 8.00 8.00 -11.03
C THR A 30 7.54 6.83 -11.91
N ILE A 31 6.27 6.82 -12.34
CA ILE A 31 5.74 5.83 -13.30
C ILE A 31 6.55 5.90 -14.61
N HIS A 32 6.78 7.10 -15.14
CA HIS A 32 7.58 7.27 -16.36
C HIS A 32 9.00 6.74 -16.17
N ALA A 33 9.70 7.15 -15.10
CA ALA A 33 11.07 6.73 -14.82
C ALA A 33 11.17 5.19 -14.64
N ALA A 34 10.26 4.57 -13.90
CA ALA A 34 10.23 3.13 -13.70
C ALA A 34 9.97 2.37 -15.01
N ALA A 35 9.06 2.86 -15.84
CA ALA A 35 8.75 2.25 -17.14
C ALA A 35 9.93 2.39 -18.13
N ASP A 36 10.68 3.50 -18.10
CA ASP A 36 11.89 3.67 -18.90
C ASP A 36 12.98 2.66 -18.52
N ASP A 37 13.02 2.21 -17.25
CA ASP A 37 13.88 1.13 -16.76
C ASP A 37 13.29 -0.28 -16.98
N GLY A 38 12.17 -0.39 -17.70
CA GLY A 38 11.51 -1.66 -18.04
C GLY A 38 10.71 -2.31 -16.92
N VAL A 39 10.37 -1.58 -15.87
CA VAL A 39 9.54 -2.06 -14.76
C VAL A 39 8.12 -2.34 -15.27
N GLN A 40 7.55 -3.47 -14.86
CA GLN A 40 6.20 -3.93 -15.24
C GLN A 40 5.20 -3.85 -14.09
N LEU A 41 5.70 -3.86 -12.84
CA LEU A 41 4.92 -3.61 -11.62
C LEU A 41 5.66 -2.61 -10.74
N LEU A 42 5.03 -1.49 -10.45
CA LEU A 42 5.54 -0.46 -9.54
C LEU A 42 4.60 -0.32 -8.35
N ALA A 43 5.15 -0.30 -7.13
CA ALA A 43 4.36 -0.07 -5.93
C ALA A 43 4.86 1.16 -5.15
N PHE A 44 3.92 1.90 -4.57
CA PHE A 44 4.15 3.07 -3.71
C PHE A 44 3.79 2.77 -2.26
N PRO A 45 4.33 3.53 -1.29
CA PRO A 45 4.08 3.34 0.15
C PRO A 45 2.61 3.46 0.56
N GLU A 46 2.30 3.04 1.79
CA GLU A 46 1.00 3.26 2.44
C GLU A 46 0.72 4.75 2.57
N ALA A 47 -0.56 5.13 2.32
CA ALA A 47 -1.04 6.51 2.45
C ALA A 47 -0.18 7.53 1.68
N PHE A 48 0.53 7.11 0.62
CA PHE A 48 1.46 7.95 -0.11
C PHE A 48 0.80 9.23 -0.62
N VAL A 49 -0.46 9.15 -1.05
CA VAL A 49 -1.25 10.31 -1.47
C VAL A 49 -2.35 10.57 -0.43
N PRO A 50 -2.32 11.67 0.30
CA PRO A 50 -1.37 12.78 0.28
C PRO A 50 -0.22 12.63 1.27
N GLY A 51 -0.14 11.56 2.04
CA GLY A 51 0.84 11.30 3.08
C GLY A 51 0.25 10.66 4.33
N TYR A 52 1.08 9.97 5.09
CA TYR A 52 0.71 9.39 6.38
C TYR A 52 0.45 10.50 7.43
N PRO A 53 -0.52 10.37 8.35
CA PRO A 53 -0.95 11.44 9.26
C PRO A 53 -0.05 11.55 10.49
N TRP A 54 1.24 11.78 10.30
CA TRP A 54 2.24 11.87 11.37
C TRP A 54 1.91 12.89 12.47
N TRP A 55 1.12 13.92 12.16
CA TRP A 55 0.74 14.93 13.15
C TRP A 55 -0.05 14.37 14.33
N ILE A 56 -0.80 13.27 14.16
CA ILE A 56 -1.71 12.73 15.19
C ILE A 56 -0.94 12.45 16.48
N GLU A 57 0.17 11.74 16.37
CA GLU A 57 1.00 11.36 17.52
C GLU A 57 1.63 12.58 18.20
N TRP A 58 2.08 13.57 17.42
CA TRP A 58 2.92 14.66 17.88
C TRP A 58 2.17 15.95 18.24
N THR A 59 0.84 16.00 18.07
CA THR A 59 -0.01 17.15 18.38
C THR A 59 -1.22 16.79 19.24
N ASP A 60 -1.02 15.94 20.25
CA ASP A 60 -2.06 15.52 21.19
C ASP A 60 -3.31 14.86 20.53
N GLY A 61 -3.11 13.97 19.54
CA GLY A 61 -4.19 13.33 18.79
C GLY A 61 -5.25 12.63 19.63
N ALA A 62 -4.88 12.10 20.80
CA ALA A 62 -5.81 11.46 21.71
C ALA A 62 -6.65 12.46 22.56
N ARG A 63 -6.34 13.75 22.51
CA ARG A 63 -7.09 14.77 23.24
C ARG A 63 -8.38 15.09 22.53
N PHE A 64 -9.49 14.85 23.23
CA PHE A 64 -10.81 15.12 22.66
C PHE A 64 -11.01 16.61 22.39
N ASP A 65 -11.58 16.91 21.20
CA ASP A 65 -11.97 18.27 20.77
C ASP A 65 -10.78 19.24 20.55
N GLU A 66 -9.57 18.73 20.33
CA GLU A 66 -8.36 19.53 20.10
C GLU A 66 -8.43 20.30 18.76
N ALA A 67 -8.24 21.62 18.82
CA ALA A 67 -8.41 22.50 17.65
C ALA A 67 -7.40 22.21 16.52
N VAL A 68 -6.15 21.90 16.88
CA VAL A 68 -5.09 21.57 15.92
C VAL A 68 -5.45 20.30 15.15
N GLN A 69 -5.95 19.26 15.85
CA GLN A 69 -6.41 18.01 15.23
C GLN A 69 -7.54 18.25 14.23
N LYS A 70 -8.52 19.09 14.60
CA LYS A 70 -9.64 19.43 13.73
C LYS A 70 -9.20 20.14 12.45
N THR A 71 -8.29 21.09 12.58
CA THR A 71 -7.78 21.85 11.41
C THR A 71 -6.97 20.95 10.48
N LEU A 72 -6.07 20.14 11.02
CA LEU A 72 -5.27 19.19 10.23
C LEU A 72 -6.14 18.11 9.60
N HIS A 73 -7.15 17.60 10.32
CA HIS A 73 -8.09 16.62 9.76
C HIS A 73 -8.95 17.22 8.63
N ALA A 74 -9.42 18.47 8.76
CA ALA A 74 -10.16 19.15 7.69
C ALA A 74 -9.29 19.30 6.43
N HIS A 75 -8.04 19.76 6.57
CA HIS A 75 -7.09 19.81 5.47
C HIS A 75 -6.83 18.44 4.85
N TYR A 76 -6.69 17.41 5.69
CA TYR A 76 -6.49 16.02 5.23
C TYR A 76 -7.66 15.50 4.40
N LEU A 77 -8.91 15.82 4.81
CA LEU A 77 -10.11 15.54 4.01
C LEU A 77 -10.07 16.21 2.64
N ASP A 78 -9.59 17.46 2.58
CA ASP A 78 -9.50 18.23 1.33
C ASP A 78 -8.41 17.68 0.40
N GLN A 79 -7.33 17.16 0.97
CA GLN A 79 -6.22 16.53 0.25
C GLN A 79 -6.43 15.03 -0.02
N ALA A 80 -7.45 14.41 0.56
CA ALA A 80 -7.75 13.00 0.31
C ALA A 80 -8.23 12.75 -1.14
N VAL A 81 -8.00 11.54 -1.62
CA VAL A 81 -8.34 11.13 -2.99
C VAL A 81 -9.82 10.74 -3.06
N GLN A 82 -10.56 11.35 -3.95
CA GLN A 82 -11.90 10.92 -4.37
C GLN A 82 -11.79 10.24 -5.73
N ILE A 83 -11.86 8.91 -5.74
CA ILE A 83 -11.72 8.11 -6.97
C ILE A 83 -12.88 8.45 -7.93
N GLU A 84 -14.09 8.55 -7.41
CA GLU A 84 -15.30 8.85 -8.18
C GLU A 84 -15.30 10.27 -8.78
N ALA A 85 -14.53 11.20 -8.19
CA ALA A 85 -14.32 12.53 -8.72
C ALA A 85 -13.19 12.61 -9.78
N GLY A 86 -12.56 11.47 -10.08
CA GLY A 86 -11.55 11.38 -11.11
C GLY A 86 -10.14 11.83 -10.70
N HIS A 87 -9.85 11.96 -9.40
CA HIS A 87 -8.53 12.40 -8.92
C HIS A 87 -7.36 11.53 -9.37
N LEU A 88 -7.61 10.25 -9.74
CA LEU A 88 -6.58 9.35 -10.27
C LEU A 88 -6.54 9.28 -11.82
N GLY A 89 -7.31 10.12 -12.53
CA GLY A 89 -7.44 10.06 -13.99
C GLY A 89 -6.10 10.16 -14.72
N ASP A 90 -5.26 11.12 -14.35
CA ASP A 90 -3.95 11.33 -14.98
C ASP A 90 -2.97 10.21 -14.62
N VAL A 91 -3.05 9.65 -13.40
CA VAL A 91 -2.26 8.47 -13.01
C VAL A 91 -2.67 7.26 -13.86
N CYS A 92 -3.98 7.00 -14.01
CA CYS A 92 -4.50 5.93 -14.85
C CYS A 92 -4.09 6.10 -16.32
N ALA A 93 -4.06 7.33 -16.82
CA ALA A 93 -3.56 7.63 -18.17
C ALA A 93 -2.06 7.31 -18.30
N ALA A 94 -1.23 7.75 -17.35
CA ALA A 94 0.21 7.46 -17.35
C ALA A 94 0.49 5.95 -17.27
N VAL A 95 -0.25 5.23 -16.42
CA VAL A 95 -0.19 3.76 -16.30
C VAL A 95 -0.48 3.09 -17.64
N ARG A 96 -1.59 3.47 -18.29
CA ARG A 96 -1.98 2.92 -19.60
C ARG A 96 -0.95 3.23 -20.69
N ASP A 97 -0.48 4.47 -20.75
CA ASP A 97 0.45 4.93 -21.78
C ASP A 97 1.83 4.22 -21.65
N ARG A 98 2.22 3.89 -20.41
CA ARG A 98 3.49 3.21 -20.10
C ARG A 98 3.37 1.70 -19.99
N LYS A 99 2.15 1.13 -20.06
CA LYS A 99 1.87 -0.31 -19.97
C LYS A 99 2.49 -0.96 -18.72
N ILE A 100 2.38 -0.30 -17.57
CA ILE A 100 2.88 -0.74 -16.28
C ILE A 100 1.71 -0.97 -15.32
N THR A 101 1.78 -1.99 -14.46
CA THR A 101 0.82 -2.15 -13.35
C THR A 101 1.29 -1.33 -12.16
N VAL A 102 0.38 -0.65 -11.48
CA VAL A 102 0.71 0.18 -10.31
C VAL A 102 -0.11 -0.23 -9.08
N VAL A 103 0.56 -0.34 -7.94
CA VAL A 103 -0.04 -0.44 -6.60
C VAL A 103 0.25 0.87 -5.87
N LEU A 104 -0.80 1.61 -5.52
CA LEU A 104 -0.67 2.95 -4.93
C LEU A 104 -1.40 3.04 -3.59
N GLY A 105 -0.68 3.40 -2.53
CA GLY A 105 -1.27 3.74 -1.24
C GLY A 105 -1.88 5.15 -1.27
N ILE A 106 -3.15 5.25 -0.94
CA ILE A 106 -3.88 6.53 -0.90
C ILE A 106 -4.67 6.69 0.40
N ILE A 107 -5.01 7.91 0.71
CA ILE A 107 -6.10 8.22 1.62
C ILE A 107 -7.36 8.48 0.78
N GLU A 108 -8.26 7.51 0.82
CA GLU A 108 -9.52 7.55 0.10
C GLU A 108 -10.58 8.31 0.89
N ARG A 109 -11.27 9.26 0.22
CA ARG A 109 -12.45 9.95 0.72
C ARG A 109 -13.65 9.57 -0.13
N PRO A 110 -14.32 8.43 0.14
CA PRO A 110 -15.34 7.90 -0.75
C PRO A 110 -16.67 8.64 -0.61
N LEU A 111 -17.41 8.73 -1.70
CA LEU A 111 -18.75 9.34 -1.72
C LEU A 111 -19.80 8.46 -1.02
N ASP A 112 -19.62 7.13 -1.01
CA ASP A 112 -20.54 6.17 -0.40
C ASP A 112 -20.58 6.23 1.15
N ARG A 113 -19.77 7.11 1.76
CA ARG A 113 -19.68 7.37 3.20
C ARG A 113 -19.98 8.82 3.59
N GLY A 114 -20.70 9.56 2.75
CA GLY A 114 -21.06 10.95 3.00
C GLY A 114 -19.90 11.96 2.86
N GLY A 115 -18.72 11.51 2.43
CA GLY A 115 -17.57 12.38 2.13
C GLY A 115 -16.90 13.03 3.35
N HIS A 116 -17.12 12.53 4.58
CA HIS A 116 -16.51 13.06 5.80
C HIS A 116 -15.66 12.02 6.55
N SER A 117 -15.51 10.83 6.00
CA SER A 117 -14.63 9.80 6.52
C SER A 117 -13.54 9.49 5.50
N VAL A 118 -12.36 9.12 5.99
CA VAL A 118 -11.24 8.68 5.15
C VAL A 118 -10.80 7.28 5.51
N TYR A 119 -10.24 6.61 4.53
CA TYR A 119 -9.70 5.25 4.64
C TYR A 119 -8.26 5.24 4.09
N ALA A 120 -7.35 4.55 4.77
CA ALA A 120 -6.13 4.13 4.11
C ALA A 120 -6.51 3.05 3.10
N SER A 121 -6.32 3.34 1.83
CA SER A 121 -6.70 2.45 0.73
C SER A 121 -5.51 2.13 -0.15
N LEU A 122 -5.45 0.89 -0.60
CA LEU A 122 -4.50 0.42 -1.59
C LEU A 122 -5.25 0.26 -2.91
N VAL A 123 -4.81 1.00 -3.92
CA VAL A 123 -5.39 0.97 -5.27
C VAL A 123 -4.48 0.18 -6.19
N THR A 124 -5.03 -0.80 -6.89
CA THR A 124 -4.33 -1.50 -7.97
C THR A 124 -4.87 -1.02 -9.32
N ILE A 125 -3.97 -0.50 -10.16
CA ILE A 125 -4.26 -0.02 -11.51
C ILE A 125 -3.53 -0.95 -12.47
N ASP A 126 -4.26 -1.63 -13.34
CA ASP A 126 -3.67 -2.54 -14.32
C ASP A 126 -3.01 -1.80 -15.49
N MET A 127 -2.27 -2.52 -16.32
CA MET A 127 -1.55 -1.97 -17.47
C MET A 127 -2.44 -1.30 -18.53
N GLU A 128 -3.76 -1.51 -18.45
CA GLU A 128 -4.73 -0.83 -19.33
C GLU A 128 -5.24 0.49 -18.71
N GLY A 129 -4.74 0.85 -17.51
CA GLY A 129 -5.14 2.04 -16.77
C GLY A 129 -6.47 1.89 -16.04
N ALA A 130 -6.98 0.68 -15.90
CA ALA A 130 -8.20 0.41 -15.15
C ALA A 130 -7.89 0.20 -13.65
N ILE A 131 -8.66 0.81 -12.77
CA ILE A 131 -8.64 0.52 -11.33
C ILE A 131 -9.33 -0.82 -11.13
N VAL A 132 -8.54 -1.88 -10.91
CA VAL A 132 -9.04 -3.27 -10.79
C VAL A 132 -9.29 -3.68 -9.33
N ASN A 133 -8.71 -2.97 -8.36
CA ASN A 133 -8.96 -3.21 -6.95
C ASN A 133 -8.81 -1.92 -6.13
N VAL A 134 -9.68 -1.74 -5.12
CA VAL A 134 -9.56 -0.74 -4.06
C VAL A 134 -9.76 -1.47 -2.75
N HIS A 135 -8.65 -1.68 -2.03
CA HIS A 135 -8.64 -2.33 -0.73
C HIS A 135 -8.51 -1.29 0.38
N ARG A 136 -9.58 -1.08 1.15
CA ARG A 136 -9.57 -0.26 2.37
C ARG A 136 -8.95 -1.08 3.51
N LYS A 137 -7.93 -0.55 4.17
CA LYS A 137 -7.26 -1.20 5.31
C LYS A 137 -8.29 -1.69 6.33
N LEU A 138 -8.26 -2.99 6.64
CA LEU A 138 -9.28 -3.64 7.48
C LEU A 138 -9.34 -3.00 8.86
N MET A 139 -8.18 -2.73 9.46
CA MET A 139 -8.07 -2.13 10.78
C MET A 139 -6.91 -1.13 10.81
N PRO A 140 -7.20 0.16 10.98
CA PRO A 140 -6.17 1.15 11.26
C PRO A 140 -5.41 0.82 12.54
N THR A 141 -4.10 1.09 12.54
CA THR A 141 -3.21 0.76 13.64
C THR A 141 -3.17 1.90 14.65
N TYR A 142 -3.36 1.60 15.92
CA TYR A 142 -3.19 2.48 17.07
C TYR A 142 -3.73 3.92 16.83
N GLU A 143 -2.87 4.95 16.69
CA GLU A 143 -3.24 6.36 16.48
C GLU A 143 -3.97 6.63 15.16
N GLU A 144 -3.76 5.81 14.15
CA GLU A 144 -4.46 5.93 12.86
C GLU A 144 -6.00 5.89 13.03
N ARG A 145 -6.50 5.19 14.07
CA ARG A 145 -7.93 5.10 14.42
C ARG A 145 -8.56 6.43 14.78
N LEU A 146 -7.74 7.44 15.10
CA LEU A 146 -8.22 8.79 15.38
C LEU A 146 -8.54 9.57 14.10
N SER A 147 -8.10 9.08 12.94
CA SER A 147 -8.36 9.71 11.64
C SER A 147 -9.04 8.77 10.63
N TRP A 148 -8.61 7.51 10.55
CA TRP A 148 -9.06 6.57 9.53
C TRP A 148 -10.18 5.66 10.03
N ALA A 149 -11.15 5.42 9.16
CA ALA A 149 -12.18 4.41 9.39
C ALA A 149 -11.67 3.00 9.04
N SER A 150 -12.24 1.99 9.70
CA SER A 150 -11.98 0.59 9.39
C SER A 150 -12.57 0.21 8.03
N GLY A 151 -11.80 -0.52 7.23
CA GLY A 151 -12.20 -1.03 5.93
C GLY A 151 -13.09 -2.27 6.00
N ASP A 152 -13.23 -2.92 4.87
CA ASP A 152 -14.03 -4.13 4.69
C ASP A 152 -13.30 -5.16 3.80
N GLY A 153 -13.86 -6.37 3.69
CA GLY A 153 -13.25 -7.45 2.91
C GLY A 153 -13.40 -7.30 1.39
N HIS A 154 -14.02 -6.22 0.89
CA HIS A 154 -14.25 -6.06 -0.55
C HIS A 154 -12.97 -6.13 -1.38
N GLY A 155 -11.89 -5.51 -0.90
CA GLY A 155 -10.61 -5.44 -1.58
C GLY A 155 -9.66 -6.62 -1.32
N LEU A 156 -10.06 -7.65 -0.54
CA LEU A 156 -9.28 -8.88 -0.36
C LEU A 156 -9.33 -9.73 -1.63
N ARG A 157 -8.71 -9.24 -2.71
CA ARG A 157 -8.72 -9.80 -4.06
C ARG A 157 -7.31 -9.82 -4.62
N THR A 158 -7.08 -10.77 -5.49
CA THR A 158 -5.87 -10.85 -6.31
C THR A 158 -6.14 -10.42 -7.75
N CYS A 159 -5.10 -10.03 -8.47
CA CYS A 159 -5.16 -9.77 -9.90
C CYS A 159 -3.97 -10.42 -10.62
N ARG A 160 -4.02 -10.49 -11.96
CA ARG A 160 -2.92 -11.06 -12.76
C ARG A 160 -1.94 -9.95 -13.17
N VAL A 161 -0.63 -10.24 -13.01
CA VAL A 161 0.46 -9.42 -13.55
C VAL A 161 1.46 -10.34 -14.22
N GLY A 162 1.44 -10.42 -15.54
CA GLY A 162 2.20 -11.40 -16.28
C GLY A 162 1.84 -12.83 -15.87
N ALA A 163 2.84 -13.63 -15.50
CA ALA A 163 2.65 -14.98 -14.99
C ALA A 163 2.16 -15.04 -13.54
N PHE A 164 2.24 -13.93 -12.79
CA PHE A 164 2.00 -13.90 -11.36
C PHE A 164 0.55 -13.56 -10.98
N THR A 165 0.14 -14.05 -9.82
CA THR A 165 -1.09 -13.67 -9.12
C THR A 165 -0.70 -12.71 -7.98
N LEU A 166 -0.98 -11.43 -8.18
CA LEU A 166 -0.64 -10.36 -7.26
C LEU A 166 -1.71 -10.20 -6.19
N GLY A 167 -1.30 -10.21 -4.92
CA GLY A 167 -2.06 -9.73 -3.77
C GLY A 167 -1.34 -8.57 -3.09
N ALA A 168 -2.08 -7.78 -2.31
CA ALA A 168 -1.49 -6.65 -1.60
C ALA A 168 -2.25 -6.29 -0.33
N LEU A 169 -1.53 -5.87 0.72
CA LEU A 169 -2.06 -5.46 2.03
C LEU A 169 -1.32 -4.21 2.56
N ASN A 170 -2.01 -3.47 3.45
CA ASN A 170 -1.49 -2.27 4.10
C ASN A 170 -0.85 -2.59 5.46
N CYS A 171 0.41 -2.25 5.66
CA CYS A 171 1.07 -2.11 6.95
C CYS A 171 0.85 -3.34 7.88
N TRP A 172 0.36 -3.13 9.09
CA TRP A 172 0.12 -4.20 10.07
C TRP A 172 -0.95 -5.23 9.68
N GLU A 173 -1.75 -4.99 8.62
CA GLU A 173 -2.58 -6.05 8.03
C GLU A 173 -1.74 -7.24 7.58
N ASN A 174 -0.51 -6.99 7.16
CA ASN A 174 0.43 -8.03 6.77
C ASN A 174 0.74 -9.02 7.93
N TRP A 175 0.52 -8.63 9.18
CA TRP A 175 0.60 -9.51 10.34
C TRP A 175 -0.69 -10.26 10.65
N MET A 176 -1.82 -9.95 10.00
CA MET A 176 -3.10 -10.63 10.21
C MET A 176 -3.13 -11.97 9.45
N PRO A 177 -3.10 -13.14 10.15
CA PRO A 177 -2.99 -14.44 9.47
C PRO A 177 -4.14 -14.73 8.53
N LEU A 178 -5.38 -14.34 8.90
CA LEU A 178 -6.57 -14.61 8.09
C LEU A 178 -6.65 -13.73 6.85
N ALA A 179 -6.13 -12.49 6.91
CA ALA A 179 -6.01 -11.62 5.74
C ALA A 179 -5.07 -12.24 4.70
N ARG A 180 -3.88 -12.71 5.13
CA ARG A 180 -2.94 -13.43 4.24
C ARG A 180 -3.56 -14.72 3.69
N ALA A 181 -4.18 -15.53 4.55
CA ALA A 181 -4.83 -16.79 4.16
C ALA A 181 -5.89 -16.56 3.08
N SER A 182 -6.62 -15.44 3.15
CA SER A 182 -7.62 -15.08 2.13
C SER A 182 -7.00 -14.83 0.74
N LEU A 183 -5.77 -14.33 0.69
CA LEU A 183 -5.03 -14.12 -0.56
C LEU A 183 -4.37 -15.41 -1.04
N TYR A 184 -3.77 -16.20 -0.14
CA TYR A 184 -3.21 -17.52 -0.49
C TYR A 184 -4.27 -18.45 -1.10
N GLY A 185 -5.51 -18.43 -0.56
CA GLY A 185 -6.64 -19.20 -1.11
C GLY A 185 -7.06 -18.80 -2.53
N GLN A 186 -6.57 -17.66 -3.03
CA GLN A 186 -6.76 -17.20 -4.42
C GLN A 186 -5.55 -17.49 -5.31
N GLY A 187 -4.56 -18.22 -4.80
CA GLY A 187 -3.35 -18.58 -5.55
C GLY A 187 -2.30 -17.48 -5.61
N GLU A 188 -2.31 -16.53 -4.66
CA GLU A 188 -1.30 -15.48 -4.57
C GLU A 188 0.11 -16.07 -4.59
N ASP A 189 0.98 -15.51 -5.43
CA ASP A 189 2.38 -15.92 -5.58
C ASP A 189 3.35 -14.72 -5.71
N LEU A 190 2.80 -13.51 -5.72
CA LEU A 190 3.49 -12.23 -5.57
C LEU A 190 2.70 -11.36 -4.61
N HIS A 191 3.31 -10.99 -3.49
CA HIS A 191 2.70 -10.14 -2.49
C HIS A 191 3.35 -8.76 -2.44
N VAL A 192 2.54 -7.70 -2.42
CA VAL A 192 2.98 -6.33 -2.17
C VAL A 192 2.48 -5.88 -0.80
N ALA A 193 3.42 -5.59 0.11
CA ALA A 193 3.16 -5.03 1.42
C ALA A 193 3.57 -3.55 1.43
N ILE A 194 2.63 -2.63 1.63
CA ILE A 194 2.94 -1.21 1.68
C ILE A 194 2.96 -0.68 3.11
N TRP A 195 3.93 0.21 3.41
CA TRP A 195 4.25 0.68 4.76
C TRP A 195 4.47 2.20 4.80
N PRO A 196 4.23 2.86 5.95
CA PRO A 196 4.46 4.31 6.06
C PRO A 196 5.95 4.69 6.13
N GLY A 197 6.79 3.81 6.72
CA GLY A 197 8.23 4.04 6.80
C GLY A 197 8.85 3.47 8.08
N SER A 198 9.58 2.36 8.01
CA SER A 198 10.56 1.86 9.00
C SER A 198 11.11 0.50 8.56
N VAL A 199 12.43 0.29 8.71
CA VAL A 199 13.07 -1.02 8.55
C VAL A 199 12.48 -2.03 9.53
N ARG A 200 12.25 -1.63 10.78
CA ARG A 200 11.63 -2.46 11.83
C ARG A 200 10.29 -3.08 11.38
N ASN A 201 9.52 -2.39 10.56
CA ASN A 201 8.23 -2.87 10.10
C ASN A 201 8.37 -3.94 9.01
N THR A 202 9.45 -3.91 8.23
CA THR A 202 9.55 -4.68 6.99
C THR A 202 10.44 -5.90 7.09
N GLU A 203 11.53 -5.86 7.89
CA GLU A 203 12.60 -6.85 7.83
C GLU A 203 12.16 -8.28 8.18
N ASP A 204 11.39 -8.46 9.25
CA ASP A 204 10.95 -9.78 9.69
C ASP A 204 9.77 -10.30 8.89
N ILE A 205 8.72 -9.47 8.75
CA ILE A 205 7.45 -9.90 8.15
C ILE A 205 7.59 -10.24 6.66
N THR A 206 8.43 -9.49 5.92
CA THR A 206 8.65 -9.72 4.49
C THR A 206 9.16 -11.13 4.23
N ARG A 207 10.18 -11.55 4.97
CA ARG A 207 10.75 -12.90 4.87
C ARG A 207 9.82 -13.97 5.43
N PHE A 208 9.08 -13.64 6.51
CA PHE A 208 8.11 -14.55 7.08
C PHE A 208 7.01 -14.89 6.08
N MET A 209 6.38 -13.88 5.47
CA MET A 209 5.33 -14.08 4.47
C MET A 209 5.84 -14.81 3.23
N ALA A 210 7.05 -14.47 2.76
CA ALA A 210 7.67 -15.15 1.63
C ALA A 210 7.85 -16.65 1.90
N ARG A 211 8.24 -17.01 3.12
CA ARG A 211 8.39 -18.41 3.53
C ARG A 211 7.06 -19.12 3.77
N GLU A 212 6.09 -18.45 4.40
CA GLU A 212 4.76 -18.98 4.67
C GLU A 212 3.99 -19.28 3.38
N GLY A 213 3.93 -18.29 2.48
CA GLY A 213 3.18 -18.36 1.21
C GLY A 213 3.94 -19.01 0.06
N ARG A 214 5.25 -19.26 0.22
CA ARG A 214 6.14 -19.66 -0.88
C ARG A 214 5.97 -18.75 -2.10
N SER A 215 5.94 -17.44 -1.82
CA SER A 215 5.67 -16.37 -2.76
C SER A 215 6.82 -15.35 -2.76
N TYR A 216 6.96 -14.57 -3.81
CA TYR A 216 7.74 -13.34 -3.71
C TYR A 216 7.00 -12.33 -2.85
N VAL A 217 7.73 -11.60 -2.00
CA VAL A 217 7.18 -10.52 -1.20
C VAL A 217 8.01 -9.26 -1.39
N MET A 218 7.38 -8.20 -1.83
CA MET A 218 7.94 -6.86 -1.94
C MET A 218 7.30 -5.95 -0.91
N SER A 219 8.06 -5.56 0.12
CA SER A 219 7.67 -4.50 1.04
C SER A 219 8.13 -3.15 0.51
N VAL A 220 7.20 -2.19 0.42
CA VAL A 220 7.47 -0.83 -0.05
C VAL A 220 7.21 0.15 1.07
N SER A 221 8.22 0.89 1.47
CA SER A 221 8.22 1.70 2.68
C SER A 221 8.52 3.17 2.37
N GLY A 222 7.78 4.08 3.01
CA GLY A 222 7.86 5.51 2.77
C GLY A 222 9.04 6.19 3.45
N LEU A 223 9.28 7.41 3.02
CA LEU A 223 10.23 8.34 3.64
C LEU A 223 9.47 9.61 4.03
N LEU A 224 9.88 10.23 5.13
CA LEU A 224 9.55 11.62 5.43
C LEU A 224 10.49 12.19 6.49
N ARG A 225 11.02 13.37 6.22
CA ARG A 225 11.81 14.17 7.16
C ARG A 225 11.05 15.47 7.47
N ARG A 226 11.30 16.03 8.66
CA ARG A 226 10.67 17.26 9.09
C ARG A 226 10.94 18.45 8.15
N ASP A 227 12.13 18.53 7.59
CA ASP A 227 12.52 19.58 6.61
C ASP A 227 11.81 19.46 5.25
N GLN A 228 11.12 18.34 4.98
CA GLN A 228 10.31 18.11 3.79
C GLN A 228 8.82 18.47 4.00
N VAL A 229 8.42 18.91 5.19
CA VAL A 229 7.06 19.40 5.46
C VAL A 229 6.84 20.71 4.70
N PRO A 230 5.84 20.84 3.82
CA PRO A 230 5.61 22.06 3.05
C PRO A 230 5.18 23.23 3.96
N GLU A 231 5.67 24.43 3.70
CA GLU A 231 5.36 25.64 4.48
C GLU A 231 3.87 25.99 4.51
N GLN A 232 3.12 25.63 3.46
CA GLN A 232 1.67 25.82 3.35
C GLN A 232 0.85 24.84 4.19
N THR A 233 1.47 23.84 4.84
CA THR A 233 0.76 22.91 5.72
C THR A 233 0.17 23.65 6.92
N PRO A 234 -1.10 23.45 7.27
CA PRO A 234 -1.67 24.07 8.47
C PRO A 234 -0.84 23.79 9.71
N HIS A 235 -0.67 24.81 10.56
CA HIS A 235 0.16 24.72 11.76
C HIS A 235 1.65 24.41 11.51
N PHE A 236 2.21 24.79 10.37
CA PHE A 236 3.60 24.52 9.97
C PHE A 236 4.61 24.80 11.09
N GLU A 237 4.56 25.99 11.72
CA GLU A 237 5.47 26.38 12.80
C GLU A 237 5.38 25.47 14.04
N LEU A 238 4.18 24.95 14.34
CA LEU A 238 4.00 23.98 15.41
C LEU A 238 4.62 22.64 14.98
N LEU A 239 4.33 22.17 13.78
CA LEU A 239 4.84 20.92 13.24
C LEU A 239 6.38 20.90 13.20
N GLN A 240 7.00 22.01 12.78
CA GLN A 240 8.46 22.14 12.79
C GLN A 240 9.08 22.02 14.20
N ARG A 241 8.33 22.36 15.25
CA ARG A 241 8.80 22.25 16.65
C ARG A 241 8.60 20.87 17.24
N VAL A 242 7.50 20.18 16.89
CA VAL A 242 7.09 18.95 17.59
C VAL A 242 7.43 17.67 16.83
N LEU A 243 7.47 17.69 15.48
CA LEU A 243 7.80 16.51 14.70
C LEU A 243 9.27 16.10 14.90
N PRO A 244 9.58 14.79 14.93
CA PRO A 244 10.95 14.32 14.95
C PRO A 244 11.66 14.68 13.64
N GLU A 245 12.99 14.62 13.63
CA GLU A 245 13.77 14.90 12.42
C GLU A 245 13.42 13.93 11.28
N VAL A 246 13.22 12.66 11.62
CA VAL A 246 12.86 11.58 10.68
C VAL A 246 11.59 10.89 11.17
N MET A 247 10.55 10.94 10.38
CA MET A 247 9.28 10.26 10.64
C MET A 247 9.20 8.93 9.88
N GLY A 248 9.69 8.89 8.65
CA GLY A 248 9.81 7.69 7.83
C GLY A 248 11.24 7.55 7.32
N GLU A 249 11.88 6.40 7.58
CA GLU A 249 13.28 6.14 7.22
C GLU A 249 13.45 5.20 6.02
N GLY A 250 12.35 4.69 5.45
CA GLY A 250 12.39 3.67 4.38
C GLY A 250 12.22 2.25 4.92
N GLY A 251 12.95 1.31 4.36
CA GLY A 251 12.86 -0.11 4.70
C GLY A 251 12.33 -0.97 3.54
N THR A 252 12.27 -0.43 2.32
CA THR A 252 11.86 -1.20 1.14
C THR A 252 12.80 -2.37 0.92
N CYS A 253 12.22 -3.56 0.74
CA CYS A 253 12.95 -4.81 0.59
C CYS A 253 12.17 -5.83 -0.23
N ILE A 254 12.87 -6.83 -0.77
CA ILE A 254 12.27 -7.89 -1.60
C ILE A 254 12.82 -9.23 -1.17
N ALA A 255 11.95 -10.19 -0.83
CA ALA A 255 12.30 -11.56 -0.50
C ALA A 255 11.78 -12.53 -1.57
N GLY A 256 12.57 -13.56 -1.83
CA GLY A 256 12.19 -14.69 -2.70
C GLY A 256 11.34 -15.74 -1.96
N PRO A 257 10.72 -16.69 -2.68
CA PRO A 257 9.87 -17.75 -2.10
C PRO A 257 10.59 -18.66 -1.10
N ASP A 258 11.93 -18.66 -1.12
CA ASP A 258 12.81 -19.36 -0.18
C ASP A 258 13.13 -18.51 1.09
N ALA A 259 12.52 -17.34 1.22
CA ALA A 259 12.74 -16.33 2.27
C ALA A 259 14.16 -15.71 2.26
N ARG A 260 14.92 -15.84 1.16
CA ARG A 260 16.19 -15.14 1.01
C ARG A 260 15.93 -13.74 0.46
N TRP A 261 16.76 -12.81 0.91
CA TRP A 261 16.74 -11.47 0.35
C TRP A 261 17.18 -11.49 -1.13
N ILE A 262 16.35 -10.91 -1.99
CA ILE A 262 16.74 -10.46 -3.33
C ILE A 262 17.29 -9.06 -3.19
N VAL A 263 16.58 -8.20 -2.42
CA VAL A 263 17.04 -6.90 -1.99
C VAL A 263 16.79 -6.79 -0.49
N ALA A 264 17.86 -6.63 0.30
CA ALA A 264 17.76 -6.38 1.73
C ALA A 264 17.13 -4.99 2.00
N PRO A 265 16.61 -4.74 3.22
CA PRO A 265 16.00 -3.45 3.53
C PRO A 265 16.92 -2.26 3.22
N VAL A 266 16.39 -1.32 2.44
CA VAL A 266 17.05 -0.05 2.07
C VAL A 266 16.50 1.05 2.96
N ALA A 267 17.35 1.91 3.53
CA ALA A 267 16.93 2.98 4.42
C ALA A 267 17.59 4.31 4.06
N HIS A 268 16.97 5.41 4.51
CA HIS A 268 17.50 6.78 4.49
C HIS A 268 17.77 7.40 3.11
N GLU A 269 17.36 6.77 2.02
CA GLU A 269 17.56 7.32 0.66
C GLU A 269 16.30 7.21 -0.21
N GLU A 270 15.99 8.23 -0.99
CA GLU A 270 14.98 8.11 -2.06
C GLU A 270 15.52 7.24 -3.19
N ARG A 271 14.76 6.19 -3.53
CA ARG A 271 15.20 5.22 -4.52
C ARG A 271 14.03 4.41 -5.08
N ILE A 272 14.10 4.11 -6.37
CA ILE A 272 13.29 3.03 -6.97
C ILE A 272 14.08 1.74 -6.79
N VAL A 273 13.59 0.85 -5.92
CA VAL A 273 14.21 -0.44 -5.60
C VAL A 273 13.69 -1.48 -6.57
N VAL A 274 14.55 -1.99 -7.45
CA VAL A 274 14.18 -2.85 -8.59
C VAL A 274 14.68 -4.28 -8.39
N ALA A 275 13.89 -5.25 -8.83
CA ALA A 275 14.30 -6.65 -8.93
C ALA A 275 13.67 -7.36 -10.13
N ASP A 276 14.39 -8.31 -10.71
CA ASP A 276 13.85 -9.26 -11.69
C ASP A 276 13.49 -10.56 -10.97
N ILE A 277 12.24 -11.03 -11.15
CA ILE A 277 11.72 -12.23 -10.52
C ILE A 277 11.24 -13.24 -11.57
N ALA A 278 11.31 -14.53 -11.23
CA ALA A 278 10.93 -15.62 -12.14
C ALA A 278 9.88 -16.54 -11.49
N HIS A 279 8.73 -16.69 -12.10
CA HIS A 279 7.62 -17.50 -11.60
C HIS A 279 8.00 -18.98 -11.36
N ARG A 280 8.96 -19.50 -12.12
CA ARG A 280 9.51 -20.85 -11.92
C ARG A 280 9.96 -21.08 -10.47
N ARG A 281 10.57 -20.07 -9.80
CA ARG A 281 11.02 -20.20 -8.40
C ARG A 281 9.87 -20.45 -7.43
N VAL A 282 8.70 -19.89 -7.66
CA VAL A 282 7.48 -20.17 -6.87
C VAL A 282 7.12 -21.66 -6.98
N ARG A 283 7.10 -22.18 -8.22
CA ARG A 283 6.77 -23.59 -8.47
C ARG A 283 7.77 -24.56 -7.81
N GLU A 284 9.06 -24.20 -7.85
CA GLU A 284 10.13 -24.98 -7.20
C GLU A 284 9.92 -25.02 -5.68
N GLU A 285 9.67 -23.88 -5.04
CA GLU A 285 9.52 -23.78 -3.59
C GLU A 285 8.19 -24.35 -3.07
N ARG A 286 7.12 -24.30 -3.85
CA ARG A 286 5.83 -24.92 -3.52
C ARG A 286 5.83 -26.43 -3.64
N GLN A 287 6.85 -27.06 -4.19
CA GLN A 287 6.95 -28.51 -4.27
C GLN A 287 6.87 -29.16 -2.88
N ASN A 288 7.49 -28.57 -1.86
CA ASN A 288 7.52 -29.13 -0.51
C ASN A 288 6.52 -28.53 0.47
N PHE A 289 5.93 -27.38 0.14
CA PHE A 289 4.91 -26.73 0.96
C PHE A 289 4.06 -25.78 0.13
N ASP A 290 2.77 -26.06 0.02
CA ASP A 290 1.75 -25.16 -0.54
C ASP A 290 0.60 -25.06 0.47
N ALA A 291 0.53 -23.92 1.18
CA ALA A 291 -0.36 -23.74 2.33
C ALA A 291 -1.85 -23.98 2.01
N MET A 292 -2.30 -23.62 0.80
CA MET A 292 -3.69 -23.79 0.37
C MET A 292 -3.86 -24.89 -0.68
N GLY A 293 -2.75 -25.48 -1.14
CA GLY A 293 -2.74 -26.65 -2.02
C GLY A 293 -2.64 -27.94 -1.24
N HIS A 294 -1.54 -28.70 -1.43
CA HIS A 294 -1.39 -30.05 -0.83
C HIS A 294 -1.22 -30.05 0.69
N TYR A 295 -0.99 -28.90 1.36
CA TYR A 295 -1.06 -28.77 2.82
C TYR A 295 -2.43 -28.29 3.31
N GLY A 296 -3.32 -27.88 2.42
CA GLY A 296 -4.67 -27.47 2.77
C GLY A 296 -5.51 -28.64 3.31
N ARG A 297 -6.27 -28.40 4.36
CA ARG A 297 -7.20 -29.37 4.98
C ARG A 297 -8.61 -28.78 5.02
N PRO A 298 -9.27 -28.62 3.86
CA PRO A 298 -10.62 -28.01 3.80
C PRO A 298 -11.70 -28.85 4.49
N ASP A 299 -11.39 -30.12 4.77
CA ASP A 299 -12.21 -31.01 5.60
C ASP A 299 -12.17 -30.66 7.09
N VAL A 300 -11.16 -29.88 7.54
CA VAL A 300 -10.94 -29.51 8.96
C VAL A 300 -11.04 -28.01 9.16
N LEU A 301 -10.44 -27.21 8.26
CA LEU A 301 -10.29 -25.76 8.38
C LEU A 301 -10.83 -25.09 7.14
N GLN A 302 -11.79 -24.18 7.31
CA GLN A 302 -12.36 -23.36 6.26
C GLN A 302 -12.34 -21.89 6.66
N LEU A 303 -11.98 -21.01 5.74
CA LEU A 303 -12.03 -19.57 5.88
C LEU A 303 -13.14 -19.01 4.99
N GLU A 304 -14.11 -18.35 5.57
CA GLU A 304 -15.12 -17.57 4.86
C GLU A 304 -14.75 -16.09 4.90
N VAL A 305 -14.77 -15.42 3.75
CA VAL A 305 -14.46 -14.01 3.61
C VAL A 305 -15.66 -13.26 3.05
N ASN A 306 -16.24 -12.35 3.85
CA ASN A 306 -17.26 -11.44 3.36
C ASN A 306 -16.64 -10.33 2.51
N ARG A 307 -16.90 -10.35 1.20
CA ARG A 307 -16.42 -9.35 0.23
C ARG A 307 -17.46 -8.28 -0.13
N GLU A 308 -18.55 -8.21 0.59
CA GLU A 308 -19.51 -7.11 0.39
C GLU A 308 -18.88 -5.79 0.84
N ARG A 309 -19.03 -4.73 0.00
CA ARG A 309 -18.69 -3.37 0.42
C ARG A 309 -19.67 -2.98 1.54
N GLN A 310 -19.15 -2.69 2.73
CA GLN A 310 -19.97 -2.31 3.89
C GLN A 310 -20.61 -0.94 3.64
N ARG A 311 -21.95 -0.89 3.75
CA ARG A 311 -22.76 0.34 3.63
C ARG A 311 -23.58 0.53 4.89
N GLY A 312 -23.57 1.75 5.45
CA GLY A 312 -24.34 2.08 6.64
C GLY A 312 -25.84 2.12 6.39
N VAL A 313 -26.25 2.43 5.15
CA VAL A 313 -27.66 2.57 4.77
C VAL A 313 -27.90 1.90 3.42
N ARG A 314 -28.98 1.11 3.33
CA ARG A 314 -29.55 0.60 2.07
C ARG A 314 -30.94 1.20 1.92
N PHE A 315 -31.14 2.03 0.91
CA PHE A 315 -32.48 2.49 0.55
C PHE A 315 -33.20 1.40 -0.24
N ARG A 316 -34.49 1.18 0.06
CA ARG A 316 -35.37 0.31 -0.71
C ARG A 316 -36.58 1.18 -1.11
N ASP A 317 -36.72 1.44 -2.39
CA ASP A 317 -37.84 2.16 -3.00
C ASP A 317 -38.96 1.17 -3.30
#